data_5a8fecd79f14c3e4df56e2167e716e1a
#
_entry.id   5a8fecd79f14c3e4df56e2167e716e1a
#
_cell.length_a   1.000
_cell.length_b   1.000
_cell.length_c   1.000
_cell.angle_alpha   90.00
_cell.angle_beta   90.00
_cell.angle_gamma   90.00
#
_symmetry.space_group_name_H-M   'P 1'
#
loop_
_entity.id
_entity.type
_entity.pdbx_description
1 polymer ?
#
loop_
_entity_poly.entity_id
_entity_poly.type
_entity_poly.pdbx_seq_one_letter_code
_entity_poly.pdbx_strand_id
1 'polypeptide(L)'
;MNRRTFFLGAGGGLMLAAGTTAWMSSTGSMADYDAYAASLRAAPVVPPNMRDVIRYATLAANSHNTQPWRFRVGDRFIEIAPDVSRRTPAVDPDDHHLFVSLGCAAENLAIAATSLGWPGELQIAPDGTLIRYAFVKGPMIASPLYAAIPKRQSTRAEYDRRSVPAAHLAALEQTADTAGVHLAILTHRMDIDRMKQLVVAANSVQMADMAFMRELKQWIRFNPRSAMTSGDGLFSVASGNPALPDAIGRFAFERFFNARSESDKYARQVDSSAGVAVFAGDREDKAHWIMVGRACQRFALTAANLGIKVAFINQPVEVARFRPELASLVGMAGRRPDIVLRFGYGPTLPFSPRRPVQAVLTR
;
A
#
# COMPACT_ATOMS: atom_id res chain seq x y z
N MET A 1 30.39 45.71 -27.71
CA MET A 1 29.45 44.84 -26.98
C MET A 1 28.04 45.44 -27.12
N ASN A 2 27.18 44.76 -27.86
CA ASN A 2 25.88 45.33 -28.28
C ASN A 2 24.86 45.24 -27.12
N ARG A 3 24.29 46.40 -26.72
CA ARG A 3 23.24 46.51 -25.69
C ARG A 3 22.02 45.58 -25.92
N ARG A 4 21.78 45.14 -27.15
CA ARG A 4 20.69 44.19 -27.49
C ARG A 4 20.94 42.75 -27.03
N THR A 5 22.19 42.30 -26.94
CA THR A 5 22.54 40.94 -26.47
C THR A 5 22.44 40.79 -24.95
N PHE A 6 22.59 41.90 -24.21
CA PHE A 6 22.45 41.87 -22.75
C PHE A 6 20.98 41.72 -22.29
N PHE A 7 20.04 42.32 -23.02
CA PHE A 7 18.61 42.23 -22.72
C PHE A 7 18.01 40.85 -23.05
N LEU A 8 18.51 40.14 -24.06
CA LEU A 8 18.08 38.81 -24.40
C LEU A 8 18.59 37.76 -23.39
N GLY A 9 19.80 37.92 -22.86
CA GLY A 9 20.36 37.03 -21.84
C GLY A 9 19.70 37.22 -20.46
N ALA A 10 19.42 38.47 -20.07
CA ALA A 10 18.77 38.77 -18.79
C ALA A 10 17.28 38.38 -18.79
N GLY A 11 16.57 38.60 -19.91
CA GLY A 11 15.16 38.20 -20.04
C GLY A 11 14.96 36.67 -20.06
N GLY A 12 15.85 35.93 -20.72
CA GLY A 12 15.85 34.47 -20.76
C GLY A 12 16.14 33.86 -19.38
N GLY A 13 17.12 34.43 -18.67
CA GLY A 13 17.45 33.98 -17.30
C GLY A 13 16.33 34.26 -16.30
N LEU A 14 15.67 35.42 -16.40
CA LEU A 14 14.51 35.74 -15.52
C LEU A 14 13.28 34.88 -15.83
N MET A 15 13.00 34.58 -17.10
CA MET A 15 11.89 33.67 -17.46
C MET A 15 12.15 32.22 -17.04
N LEU A 16 13.38 31.73 -17.15
CA LEU A 16 13.77 30.42 -16.65
C LEU A 16 13.70 30.38 -15.13
N ALA A 17 14.19 31.39 -14.42
CA ALA A 17 14.10 31.48 -12.97
C ALA A 17 12.65 31.61 -12.49
N ALA A 18 11.81 32.41 -13.13
CA ALA A 18 10.39 32.53 -12.82
C ALA A 18 9.64 31.23 -13.12
N GLY A 19 9.95 30.54 -14.22
CA GLY A 19 9.38 29.24 -14.58
C GLY A 19 9.75 28.15 -13.58
N THR A 20 11.00 28.07 -13.15
CA THR A 20 11.46 27.11 -12.12
C THR A 20 10.85 27.40 -10.75
N THR A 21 10.76 28.68 -10.35
CA THR A 21 10.12 29.07 -9.09
C THR A 21 8.63 28.75 -9.09
N ALA A 22 7.91 29.05 -10.18
CA ALA A 22 6.50 28.70 -10.32
C ALA A 22 6.29 27.17 -10.31
N TRP A 23 7.17 26.41 -10.96
CA TRP A 23 7.16 24.95 -10.93
C TRP A 23 7.34 24.41 -9.50
N MET A 24 8.42 24.83 -8.82
CA MET A 24 8.69 24.41 -7.44
C MET A 24 7.58 24.83 -6.46
N SER A 25 7.02 26.03 -6.64
CA SER A 25 5.89 26.49 -5.81
C SER A 25 4.62 25.68 -6.05
N SER A 26 4.41 25.12 -7.23
CA SER A 26 3.23 24.31 -7.56
C SER A 26 3.39 22.84 -7.17
N THR A 27 4.61 22.27 -7.23
CA THR A 27 4.87 20.85 -6.96
C THR A 27 5.30 20.55 -5.51
N GLY A 28 5.87 21.54 -4.80
CA GLY A 28 6.58 21.32 -3.55
C GLY A 28 7.93 20.61 -3.77
N SER A 29 8.69 20.43 -2.68
CA SER A 29 10.00 19.79 -2.73
C SER A 29 9.94 18.35 -2.23
N MET A 30 10.81 17.47 -2.76
CA MET A 30 10.98 16.11 -2.22
C MET A 30 11.59 16.13 -0.82
N ALA A 31 12.43 17.11 -0.48
CA ALA A 31 13.00 17.24 0.87
C ALA A 31 11.91 17.47 1.92
N ASP A 32 10.94 18.36 1.64
CA ASP A 32 9.80 18.58 2.53
C ASP A 32 8.92 17.33 2.64
N TYR A 33 8.73 16.62 1.51
CA TYR A 33 7.99 15.36 1.52
C TYR A 33 8.68 14.28 2.33
N ASP A 34 9.99 14.14 2.21
CA ASP A 34 10.76 13.16 2.97
C ASP A 34 10.75 13.48 4.46
N ALA A 35 10.85 14.75 4.85
CA ALA A 35 10.69 15.19 6.22
C ALA A 35 9.29 14.89 6.78
N TYR A 36 8.23 15.18 5.99
CA TYR A 36 6.86 14.81 6.30
C TYR A 36 6.71 13.30 6.48
N ALA A 37 7.19 12.51 5.52
CA ALA A 37 7.11 11.06 5.58
C ALA A 37 7.88 10.47 6.77
N ALA A 38 9.03 11.05 7.13
CA ALA A 38 9.81 10.69 8.30
C ALA A 38 9.07 11.01 9.61
N SER A 39 8.42 12.16 9.72
CA SER A 39 7.65 12.55 10.91
C SER A 39 6.52 11.58 11.24
N LEU A 40 5.84 11.06 10.22
CA LEU A 40 4.78 10.05 10.37
C LEU A 40 5.30 8.70 10.90
N ARG A 41 6.59 8.42 10.68
CA ARG A 41 7.27 7.15 11.01
C ARG A 41 8.22 7.27 12.20
N ALA A 42 8.33 8.45 12.78
CA ALA A 42 9.16 8.69 13.92
C ALA A 42 8.79 7.78 15.11
N ALA A 43 9.78 7.43 15.93
CA ALA A 43 9.52 6.72 17.17
C ALA A 43 8.55 7.52 18.07
N PRO A 44 7.72 6.85 18.87
CA PRO A 44 6.86 7.51 19.85
C PRO A 44 7.68 8.30 20.86
N VAL A 45 7.11 9.39 21.35
CA VAL A 45 7.67 10.09 22.50
C VAL A 45 7.44 9.25 23.76
N VAL A 46 8.38 9.28 24.70
CA VAL A 46 8.26 8.56 25.98
C VAL A 46 7.68 9.49 27.04
N PRO A 47 6.60 9.10 27.76
CA PRO A 47 5.80 7.89 27.61
C PRO A 47 4.92 7.90 26.34
N PRO A 48 4.74 6.75 25.67
CA PRO A 48 3.87 6.67 24.50
C PRO A 48 2.39 6.84 24.88
N ASN A 49 1.56 7.20 23.90
CA ASN A 49 0.14 7.38 24.08
C ASN A 49 -0.69 6.68 22.98
N MET A 50 -2.01 6.66 23.14
CA MET A 50 -2.91 5.99 22.16
C MET A 50 -2.86 6.58 20.76
N ARG A 51 -2.49 7.85 20.61
CA ARG A 51 -2.30 8.45 19.27
C ARG A 51 -1.11 7.83 18.54
N ASP A 52 -0.05 7.43 19.28
CA ASP A 52 1.08 6.73 18.70
C ASP A 52 0.68 5.35 18.17
N VAL A 53 -0.14 4.62 18.93
CA VAL A 53 -0.69 3.32 18.50
C VAL A 53 -1.49 3.47 17.22
N ILE A 54 -2.39 4.47 17.15
CA ILE A 54 -3.20 4.72 15.95
C ILE A 54 -2.34 5.19 14.79
N ARG A 55 -1.35 6.05 15.02
CA ARG A 55 -0.40 6.47 13.98
C ARG A 55 0.30 5.28 13.34
N TYR A 56 0.78 4.32 14.14
CA TYR A 56 1.38 3.09 13.64
C TYR A 56 0.36 2.20 12.91
N ALA A 57 -0.88 2.11 13.40
CA ALA A 57 -1.96 1.41 12.70
C ALA A 57 -2.18 1.99 11.29
N THR A 58 -2.18 3.32 11.13
CA THR A 58 -2.39 3.99 9.83
C THR A 58 -1.25 3.77 8.83
N LEU A 59 -0.07 3.27 9.25
CA LEU A 59 1.01 2.91 8.34
C LEU A 59 0.76 1.61 7.58
N ALA A 60 -0.33 0.91 7.83
CA ALA A 60 -0.70 -0.35 7.20
C ALA A 60 -0.88 -0.24 5.67
N ALA A 61 -0.78 -1.40 4.99
CA ALA A 61 -1.15 -1.51 3.59
C ALA A 61 -2.65 -1.26 3.41
N ASN A 62 -3.04 -0.67 2.29
CA ASN A 62 -4.44 -0.47 1.95
C ASN A 62 -4.62 -0.17 0.46
N SER A 63 -5.83 -0.42 -0.05
CA SER A 63 -6.17 -0.22 -1.46
C SER A 63 -6.03 1.25 -1.85
N HIS A 64 -5.35 1.53 -2.98
CA HIS A 64 -5.10 2.87 -3.55
C HIS A 64 -4.62 3.94 -2.54
N ASN A 65 -4.14 3.51 -1.36
CA ASN A 65 -3.82 4.38 -0.22
C ASN A 65 -4.99 5.28 0.19
N THR A 66 -6.22 4.75 0.06
CA THR A 66 -7.45 5.44 0.44
C THR A 66 -7.59 5.60 1.95
N GLN A 67 -6.95 4.69 2.73
CA GLN A 67 -7.01 4.66 4.19
C GLN A 67 -8.47 4.63 4.69
N PRO A 68 -9.22 3.55 4.36
CA PRO A 68 -10.68 3.49 4.52
C PRO A 68 -11.08 3.07 5.94
N TRP A 69 -10.49 3.70 6.94
CA TRP A 69 -10.68 3.38 8.36
C TRP A 69 -11.03 4.61 9.20
N ARG A 70 -11.81 4.35 10.24
CA ARG A 70 -12.12 5.25 11.34
C ARG A 70 -11.77 4.56 12.65
N PHE A 71 -11.13 5.28 13.57
CA PHE A 71 -10.76 4.76 14.88
C PHE A 71 -11.58 5.46 15.96
N ARG A 72 -12.10 4.68 16.91
CA ARG A 72 -12.69 5.17 18.15
C ARG A 72 -11.90 4.64 19.34
N VAL A 73 -11.50 5.52 20.24
CA VAL A 73 -10.73 5.17 21.44
C VAL A 73 -11.65 5.25 22.65
N GLY A 74 -11.74 4.17 23.41
CA GLY A 74 -12.38 4.12 24.73
C GLY A 74 -11.36 3.81 25.83
N ASP A 75 -11.82 3.63 27.04
CA ASP A 75 -10.95 3.46 28.21
C ASP A 75 -10.04 2.20 28.10
N ARG A 76 -10.58 1.12 27.58
CA ARG A 76 -9.87 -0.18 27.47
C ARG A 76 -10.04 -0.83 26.10
N PHE A 77 -10.32 -0.04 25.07
CA PHE A 77 -10.45 -0.55 23.73
C PHE A 77 -10.14 0.50 22.67
N ILE A 78 -9.75 0.01 21.50
CA ILE A 78 -9.74 0.78 20.25
C ILE A 78 -10.61 0.01 19.26
N GLU A 79 -11.52 0.71 18.59
CA GLU A 79 -12.32 0.16 17.51
C GLU A 79 -11.86 0.69 16.16
N ILE A 80 -11.96 -0.17 15.15
CA ILE A 80 -11.73 0.18 13.75
C ILE A 80 -13.01 -0.12 13.00
N ALA A 81 -13.58 0.90 12.37
CA ALA A 81 -14.75 0.80 11.51
C ALA A 81 -14.41 1.24 10.08
N PRO A 82 -15.14 0.75 9.05
CA PRO A 82 -14.95 1.20 7.68
C PRO A 82 -15.35 2.67 7.48
N ASP A 83 -14.53 3.41 6.75
CA ASP A 83 -14.88 4.73 6.20
C ASP A 83 -15.40 4.53 4.77
N VAL A 84 -16.69 4.25 4.63
CA VAL A 84 -17.33 3.96 3.33
C VAL A 84 -17.27 5.13 2.34
N SER A 85 -17.00 6.35 2.82
CA SER A 85 -16.77 7.51 1.94
C SER A 85 -15.47 7.41 1.14
N ARG A 86 -14.62 6.44 1.49
CA ARG A 86 -13.29 6.21 0.90
C ARG A 86 -13.19 4.88 0.15
N ARG A 87 -14.33 4.30 -0.18
CA ARG A 87 -14.41 3.09 -1.01
C ARG A 87 -14.02 3.38 -2.46
N THR A 88 -13.66 2.33 -3.17
CA THR A 88 -13.25 2.37 -4.58
C THR A 88 -14.14 1.42 -5.40
N PRO A 89 -15.41 1.80 -5.66
CA PRO A 89 -16.42 0.88 -6.18
C PRO A 89 -16.16 0.39 -7.62
N ALA A 90 -15.29 1.06 -8.39
CA ALA A 90 -14.94 0.57 -9.71
C ALA A 90 -13.94 -0.58 -9.66
N VAL A 91 -12.95 -0.53 -8.78
CA VAL A 91 -11.96 -1.60 -8.62
C VAL A 91 -12.37 -2.63 -7.56
N ASP A 92 -13.16 -2.23 -6.57
CA ASP A 92 -13.55 -3.01 -5.39
C ASP A 92 -15.07 -2.89 -5.13
N PRO A 93 -15.92 -3.45 -6.02
CA PRO A 93 -17.37 -3.23 -5.97
C PRO A 93 -18.06 -3.87 -4.76
N ASP A 94 -17.47 -4.91 -4.18
CA ASP A 94 -17.96 -5.63 -3.01
C ASP A 94 -17.27 -5.20 -1.69
N ASP A 95 -16.45 -4.15 -1.73
CA ASP A 95 -15.65 -3.66 -0.59
C ASP A 95 -14.64 -4.67 -0.02
N HIS A 96 -14.32 -5.70 -0.77
CA HIS A 96 -13.39 -6.76 -0.38
C HIS A 96 -12.01 -6.20 0.06
N HIS A 97 -11.36 -5.41 -0.79
CA HIS A 97 -10.06 -4.79 -0.45
C HIS A 97 -10.18 -3.72 0.65
N LEU A 98 -11.36 -3.11 0.81
CA LEU A 98 -11.64 -2.23 1.94
C LEU A 98 -11.49 -3.01 3.24
N PHE A 99 -12.17 -4.17 3.39
CA PHE A 99 -12.09 -4.98 4.61
C PHE A 99 -10.71 -5.62 4.80
N VAL A 100 -10.03 -6.05 3.75
CA VAL A 100 -8.61 -6.44 3.82
C VAL A 100 -7.75 -5.30 4.37
N SER A 101 -7.99 -4.07 3.95
CA SER A 101 -7.26 -2.89 4.46
C SER A 101 -7.51 -2.66 5.96
N LEU A 102 -8.73 -2.87 6.45
CA LEU A 102 -9.01 -2.82 7.89
C LEU A 102 -8.24 -3.90 8.65
N GLY A 103 -8.16 -5.11 8.10
CA GLY A 103 -7.35 -6.19 8.67
C GLY A 103 -5.87 -5.84 8.78
N CYS A 104 -5.31 -5.21 7.74
CA CYS A 104 -3.93 -4.71 7.77
C CYS A 104 -3.72 -3.67 8.88
N ALA A 105 -4.67 -2.75 9.05
CA ALA A 105 -4.60 -1.73 10.10
C ALA A 105 -4.74 -2.34 11.50
N ALA A 106 -5.62 -3.34 11.67
CA ALA A 106 -5.82 -4.07 12.92
C ALA A 106 -4.56 -4.83 13.36
N GLU A 107 -3.85 -5.45 12.42
CA GLU A 107 -2.59 -6.15 12.73
C GLU A 107 -1.51 -5.17 13.19
N ASN A 108 -1.32 -4.06 12.48
CA ASN A 108 -0.39 -3.01 12.93
C ASN A 108 -0.77 -2.46 14.29
N LEU A 109 -2.07 -2.24 14.54
CA LEU A 109 -2.59 -1.74 15.82
C LEU A 109 -2.25 -2.69 16.96
N ALA A 110 -2.53 -3.99 16.82
CA ALA A 110 -2.27 -4.99 17.86
C ALA A 110 -0.77 -5.11 18.18
N ILE A 111 0.08 -5.14 17.13
CA ILE A 111 1.54 -5.17 17.30
C ILE A 111 2.03 -3.90 18.01
N ALA A 112 1.59 -2.73 17.58
CA ALA A 112 2.01 -1.46 18.18
C ALA A 112 1.51 -1.31 19.61
N ALA A 113 0.25 -1.62 19.89
CA ALA A 113 -0.33 -1.55 21.22
C ALA A 113 0.43 -2.44 22.21
N THR A 114 0.64 -3.71 21.86
CA THR A 114 1.39 -4.66 22.68
C THR A 114 2.82 -4.19 22.95
N SER A 115 3.50 -3.68 21.91
CA SER A 115 4.87 -3.19 22.04
C SER A 115 4.99 -1.90 22.86
N LEU A 116 3.93 -1.13 22.96
CA LEU A 116 3.89 0.15 23.67
C LEU A 116 3.24 0.04 25.08
N GLY A 117 2.95 -1.17 25.58
CA GLY A 117 2.48 -1.41 26.95
C GLY A 117 0.95 -1.50 27.08
N TRP A 118 0.26 -1.81 25.99
CA TRP A 118 -1.17 -2.11 25.99
C TRP A 118 -1.46 -3.48 25.33
N PRO A 119 -0.99 -4.60 25.93
CA PRO A 119 -1.31 -5.93 25.43
C PRO A 119 -2.81 -6.18 25.46
N GLY A 120 -3.32 -6.92 24.48
CA GLY A 120 -4.74 -7.14 24.32
C GLY A 120 -5.08 -8.10 23.18
N GLU A 121 -6.36 -8.20 22.87
CA GLU A 121 -6.90 -9.12 21.87
C GLU A 121 -7.77 -8.41 20.86
N LEU A 122 -7.69 -8.88 19.61
CA LEU A 122 -8.56 -8.45 18.52
C LEU A 122 -9.81 -9.31 18.47
N GLN A 123 -10.96 -8.67 18.43
CA GLN A 123 -12.28 -9.27 18.23
C GLN A 123 -12.88 -8.67 16.96
N ILE A 124 -13.37 -9.52 16.07
CA ILE A 124 -14.07 -9.10 14.85
C ILE A 124 -15.56 -9.37 15.09
N ALA A 125 -16.40 -8.36 14.85
CA ALA A 125 -17.85 -8.53 14.92
C ALA A 125 -18.29 -9.63 13.93
N PRO A 126 -19.32 -10.44 14.25
CA PRO A 126 -19.73 -11.56 13.40
C PRO A 126 -20.07 -11.16 11.95
N ASP A 127 -20.59 -9.95 11.75
CA ASP A 127 -20.89 -9.37 10.43
C ASP A 127 -19.69 -8.69 9.75
N GLY A 128 -18.52 -8.69 10.40
CA GLY A 128 -17.29 -8.07 9.91
C GLY A 128 -17.30 -6.54 9.87
N THR A 129 -18.31 -5.87 10.40
CA THR A 129 -18.45 -4.40 10.27
C THR A 129 -17.62 -3.62 11.28
N LEU A 130 -17.11 -4.27 12.32
CA LEU A 130 -16.34 -3.64 13.40
C LEU A 130 -15.22 -4.57 13.87
N ILE A 131 -14.05 -3.99 14.10
CA ILE A 131 -12.93 -4.65 14.75
C ILE A 131 -12.69 -3.94 16.08
N ARG A 132 -12.66 -4.68 17.18
CA ARG A 132 -12.36 -4.17 18.51
C ARG A 132 -11.05 -4.77 19.01
N TYR A 133 -10.13 -3.92 19.40
CA TYR A 133 -8.95 -4.30 20.18
C TYR A 133 -9.20 -3.98 21.64
N ALA A 134 -9.46 -5.00 22.46
CA ALA A 134 -9.62 -4.86 23.90
C ALA A 134 -8.25 -5.06 24.57
N PHE A 135 -7.84 -4.11 25.44
CA PHE A 135 -6.51 -4.11 26.03
C PHE A 135 -6.51 -3.77 27.52
N VAL A 136 -5.43 -4.14 28.18
CA VAL A 136 -5.11 -3.73 29.54
C VAL A 136 -3.75 -3.00 29.54
N LYS A 137 -3.50 -2.14 30.52
CA LYS A 137 -2.16 -1.59 30.70
C LYS A 137 -1.24 -2.67 31.27
N GLY A 138 -0.10 -2.88 30.64
CA GLY A 138 0.83 -3.94 30.98
C GLY A 138 2.26 -3.63 30.59
N PRO A 139 3.15 -4.61 30.61
CA PRO A 139 4.53 -4.42 30.18
C PRO A 139 4.62 -4.15 28.68
N MET A 140 5.64 -3.41 28.27
CA MET A 140 6.03 -3.24 26.87
C MET A 140 6.69 -4.54 26.40
N ILE A 141 6.15 -5.14 25.33
CA ILE A 141 6.66 -6.40 24.78
C ILE A 141 7.35 -6.10 23.44
N ALA A 142 8.68 -6.24 23.43
CA ALA A 142 9.46 -6.03 22.21
C ALA A 142 9.04 -6.99 21.10
N SER A 143 8.90 -6.47 19.90
CA SER A 143 8.58 -7.26 18.70
C SER A 143 9.40 -6.77 17.50
N PRO A 144 10.06 -7.66 16.75
CA PRO A 144 10.72 -7.29 15.51
C PRO A 144 9.73 -6.75 14.47
N LEU A 145 8.48 -7.18 14.52
CA LEU A 145 7.42 -6.70 13.63
C LEU A 145 7.04 -5.24 13.95
N TYR A 146 7.10 -4.82 15.21
CA TYR A 146 6.90 -3.42 15.58
C TYR A 146 7.94 -2.51 14.92
N ALA A 147 9.22 -2.89 14.98
CA ALA A 147 10.31 -2.15 14.33
C ALA A 147 10.21 -2.14 12.79
N ALA A 148 9.47 -3.08 12.21
CA ALA A 148 9.22 -3.15 10.77
C ALA A 148 8.08 -2.24 10.29
N ILE A 149 7.12 -1.87 11.16
CA ILE A 149 5.96 -1.05 10.78
C ILE A 149 6.38 0.25 10.05
N PRO A 150 7.30 1.09 10.58
CA PRO A 150 7.71 2.31 9.90
C PRO A 150 8.52 2.08 8.62
N LYS A 151 9.08 0.88 8.42
CA LYS A 151 9.94 0.53 7.27
C LYS A 151 9.17 -0.10 6.11
N ARG A 152 7.99 -0.70 6.38
CA ARG A 152 7.19 -1.38 5.37
C ARG A 152 6.69 -0.40 4.30
N GLN A 153 6.87 -0.75 3.05
CA GLN A 153 6.31 -0.04 1.90
C GLN A 153 5.90 -1.02 0.78
N SER A 154 5.06 -0.57 -0.14
CA SER A 154 4.83 -1.24 -1.43
C SER A 154 5.82 -0.67 -2.43
N THR A 155 6.82 -1.48 -2.83
CA THR A 155 7.94 -1.04 -3.67
C THR A 155 7.67 -1.40 -5.13
N ARG A 156 7.21 -0.45 -5.92
CA ARG A 156 6.84 -0.62 -7.33
C ARG A 156 8.02 -0.40 -8.28
N ALA A 157 9.22 -0.87 -7.91
CA ALA A 157 10.41 -0.93 -8.76
C ALA A 157 10.65 -2.34 -9.28
N GLU A 158 11.50 -2.49 -10.26
CA GLU A 158 12.09 -3.78 -10.58
C GLU A 158 13.00 -4.22 -9.42
N TYR A 159 13.01 -5.53 -9.13
CA TYR A 159 13.85 -6.13 -8.09
C TYR A 159 15.13 -6.69 -8.72
N ASP A 160 16.09 -7.15 -7.89
CA ASP A 160 17.41 -7.58 -8.35
C ASP A 160 17.50 -9.05 -8.77
N ARG A 161 16.37 -9.77 -8.79
CA ARG A 161 16.22 -11.18 -9.17
C ARG A 161 16.91 -12.18 -8.23
N ARG A 162 17.52 -11.76 -7.13
CA ARG A 162 18.07 -12.69 -6.14
C ARG A 162 16.98 -13.59 -5.58
N SER A 163 17.28 -14.87 -5.44
CA SER A 163 16.41 -15.81 -4.72
C SER A 163 16.35 -15.45 -3.23
N VAL A 164 15.22 -15.69 -2.61
CA VAL A 164 15.05 -15.58 -1.16
C VAL A 164 15.54 -16.89 -0.53
N PRO A 165 16.40 -16.84 0.50
CA PRO A 165 16.87 -18.04 1.21
C PRO A 165 15.71 -18.85 1.79
N ALA A 166 15.85 -20.18 1.82
CA ALA A 166 14.82 -21.09 2.32
C ALA A 166 14.36 -20.77 3.74
N ALA A 167 15.26 -20.36 4.63
CA ALA A 167 14.91 -19.95 5.99
C ALA A 167 14.01 -18.69 6.01
N HIS A 168 14.22 -17.75 5.08
CA HIS A 168 13.39 -16.56 4.95
C HIS A 168 12.02 -16.92 4.34
N LEU A 169 11.97 -17.84 3.37
CA LEU A 169 10.70 -18.35 2.82
C LEU A 169 9.88 -19.03 3.91
N ALA A 170 10.48 -19.91 4.71
CA ALA A 170 9.81 -20.55 5.85
C ALA A 170 9.29 -19.55 6.87
N ALA A 171 10.06 -18.48 7.17
CA ALA A 171 9.59 -17.40 8.05
C ALA A 171 8.40 -16.62 7.44
N LEU A 172 8.37 -16.45 6.13
CA LEU A 172 7.22 -15.83 5.44
C LEU A 172 6.00 -16.76 5.45
N GLU A 173 6.16 -18.05 5.23
CA GLU A 173 5.08 -19.06 5.29
C GLU A 173 4.41 -19.09 6.65
N GLN A 174 5.19 -19.07 7.74
CA GLN A 174 4.69 -19.06 9.11
C GLN A 174 3.81 -17.84 9.45
N THR A 175 3.88 -16.75 8.66
CA THR A 175 3.05 -15.56 8.89
C THR A 175 1.57 -15.79 8.59
N ALA A 176 1.24 -16.80 7.80
CA ALA A 176 -0.11 -17.18 7.45
C ALA A 176 -0.72 -18.22 8.41
N ASP A 177 -0.05 -18.55 9.52
CA ASP A 177 -0.63 -19.36 10.61
C ASP A 177 -1.73 -18.56 11.33
N THR A 178 -2.76 -18.25 10.55
CA THR A 178 -3.96 -17.51 10.92
C THR A 178 -5.15 -18.38 10.51
N ALA A 179 -5.95 -18.79 11.48
CA ALA A 179 -7.10 -19.66 11.23
C ALA A 179 -8.00 -19.08 10.12
N GLY A 180 -8.36 -19.91 9.15
CA GLY A 180 -9.21 -19.52 8.02
C GLY A 180 -8.51 -18.73 6.93
N VAL A 181 -7.18 -18.68 6.92
CA VAL A 181 -6.39 -18.04 5.85
C VAL A 181 -5.41 -19.04 5.22
N HIS A 182 -5.36 -19.04 3.91
CA HIS A 182 -4.45 -19.86 3.09
C HIS A 182 -3.44 -18.97 2.40
N LEU A 183 -2.19 -19.44 2.36
CA LEU A 183 -1.09 -18.80 1.66
C LEU A 183 -0.46 -19.79 0.68
N ALA A 184 -0.31 -19.38 -0.57
CA ALA A 184 0.56 -20.05 -1.54
C ALA A 184 1.74 -19.13 -1.89
N ILE A 185 2.95 -19.68 -1.91
CA ILE A 185 4.17 -18.99 -2.33
C ILE A 185 4.70 -19.66 -3.61
N LEU A 186 4.77 -18.88 -4.67
CA LEU A 186 5.32 -19.29 -5.97
C LEU A 186 6.74 -18.77 -6.10
N THR A 187 7.72 -19.67 -6.25
CA THR A 187 9.12 -19.34 -6.48
C THR A 187 9.66 -19.96 -7.76
N HIS A 188 8.97 -20.96 -8.33
CA HIS A 188 9.33 -21.55 -9.61
C HIS A 188 9.06 -20.60 -10.77
N ARG A 189 10.03 -20.49 -11.67
CA ARG A 189 9.95 -19.54 -12.78
C ARG A 189 8.73 -19.73 -13.67
N MET A 190 8.35 -20.98 -13.97
CA MET A 190 7.17 -21.27 -14.79
C MET A 190 5.87 -20.74 -14.15
N ASP A 191 5.72 -20.86 -12.84
CA ASP A 191 4.53 -20.39 -12.14
C ASP A 191 4.50 -18.85 -12.06
N ILE A 192 5.67 -18.22 -11.87
CA ILE A 192 5.81 -16.77 -11.93
C ILE A 192 5.48 -16.25 -13.34
N ASP A 193 5.87 -16.97 -14.40
CA ASP A 193 5.57 -16.59 -15.77
C ASP A 193 4.07 -16.73 -16.10
N ARG A 194 3.38 -17.74 -15.57
CA ARG A 194 1.92 -17.86 -15.65
C ARG A 194 1.22 -16.72 -14.89
N MET A 195 1.70 -16.43 -13.67
CA MET A 195 1.18 -15.30 -12.90
C MET A 195 1.37 -13.97 -13.65
N LYS A 196 2.53 -13.75 -14.30
CA LYS A 196 2.77 -12.58 -15.15
C LYS A 196 1.73 -12.46 -16.26
N GLN A 197 1.42 -13.57 -16.93
CA GLN A 197 0.40 -13.58 -18.00
C GLN A 197 -0.97 -13.18 -17.47
N LEU A 198 -1.38 -13.70 -16.31
CA LEU A 198 -2.64 -13.33 -15.65
C LEU A 198 -2.68 -11.84 -15.28
N VAL A 199 -1.60 -11.32 -14.68
CA VAL A 199 -1.50 -9.91 -14.30
C VAL A 199 -1.59 -9.00 -15.51
N VAL A 200 -0.88 -9.31 -16.59
CA VAL A 200 -0.89 -8.51 -17.84
C VAL A 200 -2.26 -8.55 -18.50
N ALA A 201 -2.89 -9.74 -18.58
CA ALA A 201 -4.22 -9.90 -19.16
C ALA A 201 -5.28 -9.13 -18.36
N ALA A 202 -5.25 -9.26 -17.02
CA ALA A 202 -6.18 -8.57 -16.15
C ALA A 202 -5.96 -7.04 -16.16
N ASN A 203 -4.70 -6.57 -16.18
CA ASN A 203 -4.39 -5.15 -16.32
C ASN A 203 -4.95 -4.57 -17.63
N SER A 204 -4.84 -5.31 -18.73
CA SER A 204 -5.38 -4.85 -20.02
C SER A 204 -6.90 -4.66 -19.98
N VAL A 205 -7.61 -5.50 -19.23
CA VAL A 205 -9.07 -5.38 -19.03
C VAL A 205 -9.41 -4.17 -18.15
N GLN A 206 -8.69 -3.99 -17.02
CA GLN A 206 -8.91 -2.84 -16.16
C GLN A 206 -8.66 -1.52 -16.88
N MET A 207 -7.58 -1.45 -17.66
CA MET A 207 -7.22 -0.24 -18.41
C MET A 207 -8.22 0.11 -19.53
N ALA A 208 -9.01 -0.87 -19.99
CA ALA A 208 -10.11 -0.65 -20.94
C ALA A 208 -11.41 -0.16 -20.26
N ASP A 209 -11.51 -0.29 -18.93
CA ASP A 209 -12.68 0.17 -18.17
C ASP A 209 -12.56 1.67 -17.84
N MET A 210 -13.44 2.48 -18.42
CA MET A 210 -13.45 3.93 -18.17
C MET A 210 -13.86 4.30 -16.74
N ALA A 211 -14.63 3.46 -16.03
CA ALA A 211 -14.99 3.71 -14.64
C ALA A 211 -13.75 3.52 -13.75
N PHE A 212 -13.01 2.43 -13.96
CA PHE A 212 -11.73 2.17 -13.31
C PHE A 212 -10.73 3.31 -13.57
N MET A 213 -10.56 3.74 -14.82
CA MET A 213 -9.60 4.80 -15.18
C MET A 213 -9.95 6.14 -14.52
N ARG A 214 -11.23 6.49 -14.41
CA ARG A 214 -11.68 7.70 -13.71
C ARG A 214 -11.41 7.61 -12.22
N GLU A 215 -11.73 6.48 -11.59
CA GLU A 215 -11.50 6.26 -10.17
C GLU A 215 -10.00 6.27 -9.85
N LEU A 216 -9.18 5.55 -10.61
CA LEU A 216 -7.73 5.55 -10.43
C LEU A 216 -7.15 6.97 -10.48
N LYS A 217 -7.57 7.78 -11.47
CA LYS A 217 -7.13 9.17 -11.62
C LYS A 217 -7.45 10.03 -10.39
N GLN A 218 -8.60 9.81 -9.73
CA GLN A 218 -8.98 10.54 -8.51
C GLN A 218 -8.01 10.27 -7.34
N TRP A 219 -7.44 9.08 -7.30
CA TRP A 219 -6.53 8.66 -6.23
C TRP A 219 -5.04 8.91 -6.53
N ILE A 220 -4.65 9.42 -7.69
CA ILE A 220 -3.24 9.76 -7.98
C ILE A 220 -2.90 11.14 -7.43
N ARG A 221 -1.70 11.25 -6.84
CA ARG A 221 -1.07 12.49 -6.38
C ARG A 221 0.20 12.68 -7.20
N PHE A 222 0.24 13.72 -8.04
CA PHE A 222 1.28 13.90 -9.05
C PHE A 222 2.55 14.58 -8.52
N ASN A 223 2.50 15.16 -7.32
CA ASN A 223 3.63 15.90 -6.75
C ASN A 223 3.63 15.86 -5.22
N PRO A 224 4.79 16.22 -4.59
CA PRO A 224 4.93 16.27 -3.13
C PRO A 224 3.87 17.11 -2.43
N ARG A 225 3.56 18.31 -2.96
CA ARG A 225 2.58 19.21 -2.35
C ARG A 225 1.20 18.56 -2.28
N SER A 226 0.69 18.05 -3.40
CA SER A 226 -0.63 17.41 -3.43
C SER A 226 -0.69 16.17 -2.52
N ALA A 227 0.40 15.37 -2.48
CA ALA A 227 0.50 14.20 -1.61
C ALA A 227 0.51 14.58 -0.11
N MET A 228 1.26 15.61 0.30
CA MET A 228 1.28 16.09 1.69
C MET A 228 -0.04 16.72 2.10
N THR A 229 -0.65 17.52 1.22
CA THR A 229 -1.92 18.22 1.52
C THR A 229 -3.09 17.25 1.68
N SER A 230 -3.19 16.23 0.80
CA SER A 230 -4.26 15.23 0.89
C SER A 230 -3.99 14.18 1.96
N GLY A 231 -2.72 13.86 2.20
CA GLY A 231 -2.31 12.78 3.10
C GLY A 231 -2.72 11.39 2.62
N ASP A 232 -3.17 11.22 1.37
CA ASP A 232 -3.73 9.98 0.85
C ASP A 232 -3.38 9.77 -0.64
N GLY A 233 -3.90 8.70 -1.22
CA GLY A 233 -3.77 8.37 -2.62
C GLY A 233 -2.40 7.81 -3.02
N LEU A 234 -2.28 7.49 -4.29
CA LEU A 234 -1.10 6.93 -4.92
C LEU A 234 -0.14 8.06 -5.29
N PHE A 235 0.94 8.19 -4.55
CA PHE A 235 2.00 9.16 -4.87
C PHE A 235 2.79 8.68 -6.09
N SER A 236 2.65 9.36 -7.23
CA SER A 236 3.20 8.93 -8.52
C SER A 236 4.72 8.80 -8.50
N VAL A 237 5.41 9.66 -7.74
CA VAL A 237 6.87 9.62 -7.58
C VAL A 237 7.32 8.32 -6.88
N ALA A 238 6.51 7.78 -5.96
CA ALA A 238 6.77 6.47 -5.35
C ALA A 238 6.63 5.27 -6.32
N SER A 239 6.22 5.54 -7.57
CA SER A 239 6.16 4.56 -8.66
C SER A 239 7.16 4.87 -9.77
N GLY A 240 8.13 5.78 -9.50
CA GLY A 240 9.21 6.15 -10.42
C GLY A 240 8.84 7.23 -11.45
N ASN A 241 7.67 7.88 -11.32
CA ASN A 241 7.28 8.97 -12.21
C ASN A 241 7.86 10.33 -11.74
N PRO A 242 8.08 11.30 -12.63
CA PRO A 242 8.49 12.63 -12.24
C PRO A 242 7.39 13.36 -11.46
N ALA A 243 7.80 14.30 -10.60
CA ALA A 243 6.87 15.22 -9.96
C ALA A 243 6.38 16.27 -11.00
N LEU A 244 5.06 16.33 -11.18
CA LEU A 244 4.41 17.22 -12.15
C LEU A 244 3.38 18.11 -11.44
N PRO A 245 3.23 19.40 -11.86
CA PRO A 245 2.05 20.19 -11.47
C PRO A 245 0.77 19.43 -11.78
N ASP A 246 -0.24 19.52 -10.91
CA ASP A 246 -1.44 18.66 -10.99
C ASP A 246 -2.16 18.72 -12.35
N ALA A 247 -2.26 19.91 -12.95
CA ALA A 247 -2.86 20.07 -14.30
C ALA A 247 -2.06 19.31 -15.37
N ILE A 248 -0.73 19.41 -15.35
CA ILE A 248 0.15 18.70 -16.29
C ILE A 248 0.13 17.20 -16.02
N GLY A 249 0.14 16.78 -14.75
CA GLY A 249 0.07 15.38 -14.36
C GLY A 249 -1.23 14.73 -14.83
N ARG A 250 -2.37 15.41 -14.68
CA ARG A 250 -3.69 14.93 -15.16
C ARG A 250 -3.72 14.81 -16.69
N PHE A 251 -3.20 15.80 -17.40
CA PHE A 251 -3.09 15.76 -18.86
C PHE A 251 -2.18 14.61 -19.32
N ALA A 252 -1.00 14.46 -18.68
CA ALA A 252 -0.06 13.38 -18.98
C ALA A 252 -0.68 12.00 -18.73
N PHE A 253 -1.44 11.84 -17.62
CA PHE A 253 -2.18 10.62 -17.34
C PHE A 253 -3.18 10.29 -18.44
N GLU A 254 -4.00 11.24 -18.89
CA GLU A 254 -4.99 11.03 -19.95
C GLU A 254 -4.35 10.70 -21.32
N ARG A 255 -3.17 11.26 -21.60
CA ARG A 255 -2.56 11.17 -22.92
C ARG A 255 -1.58 10.01 -23.07
N PHE A 256 -0.87 9.64 -22.00
CA PHE A 256 0.26 8.72 -22.07
C PHE A 256 0.10 7.47 -21.20
N PHE A 257 -0.80 7.48 -20.22
CA PHE A 257 -1.07 6.31 -19.39
C PHE A 257 -1.95 5.34 -20.19
N ASN A 258 -1.36 4.26 -20.68
CA ASN A 258 -2.03 3.32 -21.56
C ASN A 258 -1.72 1.86 -21.18
N ALA A 259 -2.60 0.95 -21.62
CA ALA A 259 -2.56 -0.46 -21.25
C ALA A 259 -1.24 -1.14 -21.64
N ARG A 260 -0.65 -0.80 -22.80
CA ARG A 260 0.60 -1.41 -23.26
C ARG A 260 1.77 -1.05 -22.35
N SER A 261 1.98 0.23 -22.07
CA SER A 261 3.11 0.67 -21.23
C SER A 261 3.00 0.16 -19.79
N GLU A 262 1.79 0.13 -19.21
CA GLU A 262 1.58 -0.41 -17.88
C GLU A 262 1.72 -1.94 -17.86
N SER A 263 1.23 -2.66 -18.86
CA SER A 263 1.42 -4.11 -19.00
C SER A 263 2.89 -4.48 -19.14
N ASP A 264 3.66 -3.75 -19.95
CA ASP A 264 5.11 -3.94 -20.08
C ASP A 264 5.84 -3.68 -18.76
N LYS A 265 5.41 -2.67 -18.00
CA LYS A 265 5.95 -2.36 -16.66
C LYS A 265 5.65 -3.48 -15.66
N TYR A 266 4.40 -3.95 -15.60
CA TYR A 266 4.05 -5.10 -14.73
C TYR A 266 4.81 -6.36 -15.11
N ALA A 267 4.95 -6.64 -16.41
CA ALA A 267 5.73 -7.79 -16.88
C ALA A 267 7.17 -7.74 -16.37
N ARG A 268 7.87 -6.61 -16.55
CA ARG A 268 9.25 -6.45 -16.02
C ARG A 268 9.30 -6.56 -14.50
N GLN A 269 8.34 -6.00 -13.79
CA GLN A 269 8.28 -6.05 -12.33
C GLN A 269 8.08 -7.48 -11.81
N VAL A 270 7.21 -8.27 -12.45
CA VAL A 270 7.01 -9.68 -12.09
C VAL A 270 8.23 -10.52 -12.47
N ASP A 271 8.81 -10.30 -13.65
CA ASP A 271 10.02 -11.00 -14.12
C ASP A 271 11.23 -10.79 -13.19
N SER A 272 11.32 -9.62 -12.58
CA SER A 272 12.41 -9.27 -11.66
C SER A 272 12.19 -9.80 -10.24
N SER A 273 11.00 -10.36 -9.94
CA SER A 273 10.65 -10.80 -8.59
C SER A 273 11.26 -12.16 -8.23
N ALA A 274 11.59 -12.35 -6.96
CA ALA A 274 12.03 -13.62 -6.40
C ALA A 274 10.87 -14.60 -6.20
N GLY A 275 9.66 -14.08 -6.00
CA GLY A 275 8.46 -14.89 -5.85
C GLY A 275 7.19 -14.06 -5.82
N VAL A 276 6.07 -14.80 -5.76
CA VAL A 276 4.72 -14.26 -5.62
C VAL A 276 4.02 -14.99 -4.48
N ALA A 277 3.32 -14.24 -3.64
CA ALA A 277 2.48 -14.77 -2.57
C ALA A 277 1.02 -14.48 -2.88
N VAL A 278 0.16 -15.49 -2.68
CA VAL A 278 -1.29 -15.40 -2.89
C VAL A 278 -2.00 -15.82 -1.62
N PHE A 279 -2.88 -14.98 -1.13
CA PHE A 279 -3.69 -15.22 0.06
C PHE A 279 -5.15 -15.46 -0.33
N ALA A 280 -5.81 -16.37 0.38
CA ALA A 280 -7.23 -16.62 0.27
C ALA A 280 -7.83 -16.93 1.65
N GLY A 281 -9.04 -16.43 1.90
CA GLY A 281 -9.84 -16.81 3.05
C GLY A 281 -10.62 -18.10 2.81
N ASP A 282 -11.09 -18.74 3.90
CA ASP A 282 -11.98 -19.90 3.79
C ASP A 282 -13.34 -19.54 3.21
N ARG A 283 -13.80 -18.30 3.41
CA ARG A 283 -15.11 -17.82 2.96
C ARG A 283 -15.00 -16.41 2.38
N GLU A 284 -15.94 -16.10 1.50
CA GLU A 284 -16.06 -14.78 0.86
C GLU A 284 -16.95 -13.85 1.71
N ASP A 285 -16.48 -13.53 2.93
CA ASP A 285 -17.14 -12.60 3.83
C ASP A 285 -16.17 -11.61 4.48
N LYS A 286 -16.72 -10.54 5.04
CA LYS A 286 -15.94 -9.43 5.61
C LYS A 286 -14.99 -9.89 6.73
N ALA A 287 -15.43 -10.84 7.57
CA ALA A 287 -14.61 -11.34 8.68
C ALA A 287 -13.36 -12.06 8.15
N HIS A 288 -13.53 -12.93 7.12
CA HIS A 288 -12.40 -13.62 6.50
C HIS A 288 -11.49 -12.64 5.73
N TRP A 289 -12.04 -11.65 5.03
CA TRP A 289 -11.23 -10.62 4.38
C TRP A 289 -10.39 -9.81 5.37
N ILE A 290 -10.94 -9.52 6.57
CA ILE A 290 -10.16 -8.90 7.67
C ILE A 290 -9.02 -9.84 8.11
N MET A 291 -9.29 -11.16 8.26
CA MET A 291 -8.26 -12.13 8.65
C MET A 291 -7.15 -12.24 7.58
N VAL A 292 -7.52 -12.28 6.31
CA VAL A 292 -6.56 -12.20 5.18
C VAL A 292 -5.72 -10.93 5.27
N GLY A 293 -6.33 -9.79 5.54
CA GLY A 293 -5.62 -8.52 5.72
C GLY A 293 -4.59 -8.57 6.85
N ARG A 294 -4.93 -9.19 7.98
CA ARG A 294 -4.01 -9.40 9.10
C ARG A 294 -2.81 -10.26 8.71
N ALA A 295 -3.06 -11.42 8.08
CA ALA A 295 -2.01 -12.33 7.62
C ALA A 295 -1.10 -11.67 6.57
N CYS A 296 -1.68 -11.00 5.58
CA CYS A 296 -0.95 -10.24 4.56
C CYS A 296 -0.07 -9.13 5.16
N GLN A 297 -0.58 -8.40 6.15
CA GLN A 297 0.20 -7.35 6.81
C GLN A 297 1.36 -7.95 7.62
N ARG A 298 1.14 -9.05 8.33
CA ARG A 298 2.19 -9.78 9.06
C ARG A 298 3.27 -10.27 8.11
N PHE A 299 2.89 -10.84 6.97
CA PHE A 299 3.81 -11.21 5.90
C PHE A 299 4.65 -10.00 5.44
N ALA A 300 4.01 -8.88 5.13
CA ALA A 300 4.68 -7.69 4.66
C ALA A 300 5.65 -7.08 5.71
N LEU A 301 5.31 -7.18 7.01
CA LEU A 301 6.18 -6.76 8.10
C LEU A 301 7.37 -7.71 8.27
N THR A 302 7.14 -9.02 8.21
CA THR A 302 8.21 -10.03 8.24
C THR A 302 9.15 -9.85 7.06
N ALA A 303 8.62 -9.67 5.84
CA ALA A 303 9.42 -9.35 4.67
C ALA A 303 10.28 -8.09 4.88
N ALA A 304 9.68 -7.00 5.39
CA ALA A 304 10.40 -5.76 5.67
C ALA A 304 11.52 -5.94 6.72
N ASN A 305 11.29 -6.75 7.74
CA ASN A 305 12.29 -7.09 8.76
C ASN A 305 13.46 -7.89 8.17
N LEU A 306 13.20 -8.74 7.17
CA LEU A 306 14.19 -9.53 6.44
C LEU A 306 14.83 -8.76 5.27
N GLY A 307 14.53 -7.46 5.09
CA GLY A 307 15.04 -6.64 3.99
C GLY A 307 14.40 -6.96 2.62
N ILE A 308 13.34 -7.77 2.61
CA ILE A 308 12.59 -8.15 1.42
C ILE A 308 11.53 -7.08 1.12
N LYS A 309 11.44 -6.66 -0.13
CA LYS A 309 10.41 -5.73 -0.63
C LYS A 309 9.19 -6.49 -1.10
N VAL A 310 8.03 -5.85 -0.98
CA VAL A 310 6.75 -6.38 -1.48
C VAL A 310 6.03 -5.34 -2.34
N ALA A 311 5.24 -5.80 -3.30
CA ALA A 311 4.31 -4.94 -4.04
C ALA A 311 3.08 -5.74 -4.47
N PHE A 312 1.89 -5.13 -4.35
CA PHE A 312 0.63 -5.74 -4.76
C PHE A 312 0.49 -5.75 -6.27
N ILE A 313 -0.01 -6.86 -6.81
CA ILE A 313 -0.32 -7.12 -8.22
C ILE A 313 -1.71 -7.77 -8.30
N ASN A 314 -2.72 -7.11 -7.74
CA ASN A 314 -4.06 -7.66 -7.51
C ASN A 314 -4.97 -7.71 -8.74
N GLN A 315 -4.51 -7.29 -9.92
CA GLN A 315 -5.35 -7.27 -11.13
C GLN A 315 -6.12 -8.56 -11.37
N PRO A 316 -5.51 -9.79 -11.23
CA PRO A 316 -6.26 -11.03 -11.41
C PRO A 316 -7.32 -11.31 -10.33
N VAL A 317 -7.22 -10.66 -9.18
CA VAL A 317 -8.24 -10.71 -8.12
C VAL A 317 -9.34 -9.69 -8.39
N GLU A 318 -8.97 -8.48 -8.78
CA GLU A 318 -9.88 -7.36 -9.02
C GLU A 318 -10.77 -7.62 -10.25
N VAL A 319 -10.25 -8.26 -11.29
CA VAL A 319 -11.02 -8.67 -12.48
C VAL A 319 -11.56 -10.08 -12.30
N ALA A 320 -12.83 -10.20 -11.89
CA ALA A 320 -13.46 -11.45 -11.41
C ALA A 320 -13.27 -12.67 -12.33
N ARG A 321 -13.27 -12.47 -13.65
CA ARG A 321 -13.14 -13.59 -14.63
C ARG A 321 -11.80 -14.32 -14.55
N PHE A 322 -10.74 -13.72 -13.97
CA PHE A 322 -9.43 -14.34 -13.82
C PHE A 322 -9.26 -15.09 -12.48
N ARG A 323 -10.18 -14.92 -11.53
CA ARG A 323 -10.10 -15.57 -10.21
C ARG A 323 -10.04 -17.10 -10.27
N PRO A 324 -10.83 -17.79 -11.11
CA PRO A 324 -10.77 -19.26 -11.20
C PRO A 324 -9.41 -19.77 -11.71
N GLU A 325 -8.83 -19.11 -12.73
CA GLU A 325 -7.53 -19.47 -13.27
C GLU A 325 -6.42 -19.21 -12.26
N LEU A 326 -6.48 -18.07 -11.56
CA LEU A 326 -5.57 -17.75 -10.47
C LEU A 326 -5.65 -18.79 -9.33
N ALA A 327 -6.87 -19.16 -8.90
CA ALA A 327 -7.09 -20.16 -7.86
C ALA A 327 -6.51 -21.52 -8.27
N SER A 328 -6.70 -21.93 -9.53
CA SER A 328 -6.13 -23.16 -10.06
C SER A 328 -4.60 -23.13 -10.10
N LEU A 329 -4.01 -22.00 -10.52
CA LEU A 329 -2.54 -21.83 -10.58
C LEU A 329 -1.88 -22.04 -9.21
N VAL A 330 -2.55 -21.61 -8.13
CA VAL A 330 -1.99 -21.65 -6.77
C VAL A 330 -2.49 -22.85 -5.95
N GLY A 331 -3.17 -23.81 -6.57
CA GLY A 331 -3.69 -24.99 -5.87
C GLY A 331 -4.84 -24.72 -4.91
N MET A 332 -5.56 -23.61 -5.08
CA MET A 332 -6.70 -23.18 -4.24
C MET A 332 -8.03 -23.24 -5.02
N ALA A 333 -8.21 -24.24 -5.88
CA ALA A 333 -9.43 -24.39 -6.65
C ALA A 333 -10.68 -24.41 -5.74
N GLY A 334 -11.71 -23.64 -6.13
CA GLY A 334 -12.93 -23.47 -5.33
C GLY A 334 -12.85 -22.39 -4.24
N ARG A 335 -11.71 -21.72 -4.05
CA ARG A 335 -11.58 -20.57 -3.18
C ARG A 335 -11.42 -19.29 -4.02
N ARG A 336 -11.88 -18.16 -3.49
CA ARG A 336 -11.57 -16.85 -4.06
C ARG A 336 -10.17 -16.43 -3.58
N PRO A 337 -9.20 -16.22 -4.47
CA PRO A 337 -7.97 -15.52 -4.10
C PRO A 337 -8.29 -14.07 -3.72
N ASP A 338 -7.71 -13.61 -2.61
CA ASP A 338 -8.00 -12.30 -2.04
C ASP A 338 -6.92 -11.27 -2.30
N ILE A 339 -5.65 -11.68 -2.18
CA ILE A 339 -4.49 -10.80 -2.36
C ILE A 339 -3.42 -11.52 -3.14
N VAL A 340 -2.82 -10.79 -4.09
CA VAL A 340 -1.60 -11.20 -4.79
C VAL A 340 -0.54 -10.15 -4.58
N LEU A 341 0.61 -10.54 -4.09
CA LEU A 341 1.77 -9.68 -3.98
C LEU A 341 3.04 -10.38 -4.48
N ARG A 342 3.89 -9.62 -5.15
CA ARG A 342 5.22 -10.06 -5.52
C ARG A 342 6.23 -9.62 -4.47
N PHE A 343 7.31 -10.39 -4.32
CA PHE A 343 8.35 -10.09 -3.35
C PHE A 343 9.76 -10.32 -3.93
N GLY A 344 10.76 -9.70 -3.31
CA GLY A 344 12.16 -9.79 -3.71
C GLY A 344 13.01 -8.69 -3.08
N TYR A 345 14.23 -8.53 -3.51
CA TYR A 345 15.13 -7.47 -3.04
C TYR A 345 15.16 -6.31 -4.05
N GLY A 346 15.20 -5.10 -3.56
CA GLY A 346 15.17 -3.92 -4.43
C GLY A 346 15.37 -2.61 -3.67
N PRO A 347 15.31 -1.46 -4.37
CA PRO A 347 15.56 -0.15 -3.78
C PRO A 347 14.46 0.25 -2.80
N THR A 348 14.78 1.20 -1.93
CA THR A 348 13.77 1.92 -1.16
C THR A 348 13.28 3.11 -1.98
N LEU A 349 11.96 3.21 -2.15
CA LEU A 349 11.28 4.30 -2.84
C LEU A 349 10.70 5.29 -1.82
N PRO A 350 10.25 6.49 -2.23
CA PRO A 350 9.50 7.38 -1.37
C PRO A 350 8.28 6.67 -0.75
N PHE A 351 8.01 6.91 0.51
CA PHE A 351 6.86 6.33 1.19
C PHE A 351 5.54 6.96 0.70
N SER A 352 4.45 6.23 0.76
CA SER A 352 3.12 6.79 0.54
C SER A 352 2.74 7.76 1.67
N PRO A 353 1.97 8.84 1.38
CA PRO A 353 1.49 9.77 2.40
C PRO A 353 0.53 9.08 3.36
N ARG A 354 0.26 9.71 4.51
CA ARG A 354 -0.76 9.26 5.46
C ARG A 354 -1.57 10.45 5.97
N ARG A 355 -2.85 10.19 6.24
CA ARG A 355 -3.74 11.14 6.90
C ARG A 355 -3.27 11.36 8.34
N PRO A 356 -3.35 12.59 8.86
CA PRO A 356 -3.04 12.84 10.26
C PRO A 356 -4.00 12.06 11.17
N VAL A 357 -3.54 11.66 12.36
CA VAL A 357 -4.32 10.84 13.30
C VAL A 357 -5.69 11.47 13.60
N GLN A 358 -5.75 12.79 13.71
CA GLN A 358 -7.00 13.52 13.97
C GLN A 358 -8.06 13.33 12.88
N ALA A 359 -7.64 13.15 11.63
CA ALA A 359 -8.54 12.94 10.49
C ALA A 359 -9.15 11.54 10.42
N VAL A 360 -8.61 10.59 11.18
CA VAL A 360 -9.09 9.20 11.22
C VAL A 360 -9.76 8.85 12.55
N LEU A 361 -9.70 9.72 13.55
CA LEU A 361 -10.41 9.57 14.81
C LEU A 361 -11.89 9.95 14.67
N THR A 362 -12.76 9.15 15.27
CA THR A 362 -14.17 9.53 15.54
C THR A 362 -14.32 9.93 17.01
N ARG A 363 -15.28 10.82 17.27
CA ARG A 363 -15.64 11.22 18.64
C ARG A 363 -16.41 10.12 19.34
#